data_74f3993017276751c233318566993f1c
#
_entry.id   74f3993017276751c233318566993f1c
#
_cell.length_a   1.000
_cell.length_b   1.000
_cell.length_c   1.000
_cell.angle_alpha   90.00
_cell.angle_beta   90.00
_cell.angle_gamma   90.00
#
_symmetry.space_group_name_H-M   'P 1'
#
loop_
_entity.id
_entity.type
_entity.pdbx_description
1 polymer ?
#
loop_
_entity_poly.entity_id
_entity_poly.type
_entity_poly.pdbx_seq_one_letter_code
_entity_poly.pdbx_strand_id
1 'polypeptide(L)'
;MYTALRRLIITVLTAAVLCGCVYGDGADIRLTDSGYTTETSEINAQGFEISGLKNADFCTQVNSAVKSDIDGAIISFETMVQDSLGELRMGNRCILDITQELKYNEKDLLSIIEEHYVYVGGSHGSRACYPRNYDLAGGRRIYLSNLFSDGYKETLNRIIAEQEQADTERYSELWERPEILPEHETNFYFSPGKLVIFFQPYELSYYAKGYVEFEIPFSEISGSLKEEWRSRFIDKKL
;
A
#
# COMPACT_ATOMS: atom_id res chain seq x y z
N MET A 1 6.97 30.46 -29.24
CA MET A 1 7.54 31.32 -28.17
C MET A 1 7.12 30.65 -26.87
N TYR A 2 7.96 29.76 -26.35
CA TYR A 2 7.68 28.98 -25.14
C TYR A 2 7.93 29.86 -23.92
N THR A 3 6.86 30.23 -23.21
CA THR A 3 6.96 30.88 -21.91
C THR A 3 7.29 29.80 -20.87
N ALA A 4 8.50 29.83 -20.35
CA ALA A 4 8.95 29.01 -19.24
C ALA A 4 8.05 29.26 -18.02
N LEU A 5 7.22 28.29 -17.66
CA LEU A 5 6.43 28.30 -16.42
C LEU A 5 7.42 28.28 -15.25
N ARG A 6 7.51 29.38 -14.51
CA ARG A 6 8.26 29.42 -13.25
C ARG A 6 7.56 28.53 -12.24
N ARG A 7 8.16 27.37 -11.97
CA ARG A 7 7.77 26.51 -10.85
C ARG A 7 7.99 27.27 -9.55
N LEU A 8 6.93 27.64 -8.86
CA LEU A 8 7.04 28.11 -7.48
C LEU A 8 7.11 26.87 -6.59
N ILE A 9 8.34 26.39 -6.33
CA ILE A 9 8.57 25.27 -5.40
C ILE A 9 8.46 25.87 -4.00
N ILE A 10 7.32 25.69 -3.34
CA ILE A 10 7.22 25.88 -1.90
C ILE A 10 7.52 24.53 -1.26
N THR A 11 8.79 24.30 -0.97
CA THR A 11 9.22 23.15 -0.17
C THR A 11 8.86 23.43 1.29
N VAL A 12 7.69 22.97 1.72
CA VAL A 12 7.38 22.91 3.15
C VAL A 12 7.93 21.59 3.67
N LEU A 13 9.16 21.63 4.19
CA LEU A 13 9.77 20.49 4.88
C LEU A 13 9.14 20.36 6.27
N THR A 14 8.02 19.68 6.37
CA THR A 14 7.52 19.18 7.67
C THR A 14 7.94 17.74 7.82
N ALA A 15 9.14 17.50 8.36
CA ALA A 15 9.58 16.20 8.80
C ALA A 15 8.76 15.82 10.04
N ALA A 16 7.64 15.13 9.87
CA ALA A 16 7.00 14.43 10.96
C ALA A 16 7.83 13.17 11.27
N VAL A 17 8.76 13.32 12.23
CA VAL A 17 9.47 12.18 12.81
C VAL A 17 8.45 11.44 13.66
N LEU A 18 7.87 10.36 13.14
CA LEU A 18 7.25 9.34 13.97
C LEU A 18 8.38 8.60 14.70
N CYS A 19 8.97 9.28 15.71
CA CYS A 19 9.93 8.67 16.60
C CYS A 19 9.16 7.82 17.62
N GLY A 20 8.66 6.67 17.19
CA GLY A 20 8.34 5.57 18.08
C GLY A 20 9.66 4.85 18.32
N CYS A 21 10.18 4.89 19.55
CA CYS A 21 11.25 3.98 19.97
C CYS A 21 10.70 2.56 19.82
N VAL A 22 10.91 1.94 18.68
CA VAL A 22 10.61 0.53 18.47
C VAL A 22 11.75 -0.25 19.12
N TYR A 23 11.54 -0.67 20.38
CA TYR A 23 12.31 -1.77 20.96
C TYR A 23 11.83 -3.05 20.27
N GLY A 24 12.44 -3.41 19.13
CA GLY A 24 12.08 -4.60 18.37
C GLY A 24 12.89 -4.71 17.09
N ASP A 25 12.76 -5.86 16.42
CA ASP A 25 13.46 -6.24 15.19
C ASP A 25 12.91 -5.49 13.93
N GLY A 26 12.45 -4.24 14.09
CA GLY A 26 11.89 -3.42 13.03
C GLY A 26 12.88 -2.41 12.45
N ALA A 27 12.49 -1.73 11.37
CA ALA A 27 13.23 -0.64 10.77
C ALA A 27 12.85 0.71 11.39
N ASP A 28 13.78 1.66 11.42
CA ASP A 28 13.45 3.07 11.63
C ASP A 28 12.77 3.59 10.35
N ILE A 29 11.62 4.26 10.49
CA ILE A 29 10.85 4.77 9.36
C ILE A 29 10.77 6.29 9.45
N ARG A 30 11.09 6.96 8.36
CA ARG A 30 10.95 8.41 8.18
C ARG A 30 10.05 8.68 6.99
N LEU A 31 8.97 9.45 7.19
CA LEU A 31 8.16 9.93 6.08
C LEU A 31 8.90 11.05 5.34
N THR A 32 8.75 11.06 4.02
CA THR A 32 9.25 12.11 3.12
C THR A 32 8.09 12.80 2.43
N ASP A 33 8.27 14.03 1.99
CA ASP A 33 7.25 14.83 1.33
C ASP A 33 7.79 15.41 0.02
N SER A 34 7.02 15.28 -1.06
CA SER A 34 7.35 15.77 -2.40
C SER A 34 6.20 16.58 -3.01
N GLY A 35 5.40 17.26 -2.15
CA GLY A 35 4.23 18.01 -2.57
C GLY A 35 4.56 19.37 -3.20
N TYR A 36 3.71 19.82 -4.13
CA TYR A 36 3.71 21.18 -4.67
C TYR A 36 2.34 21.51 -5.30
N THR A 37 2.10 22.82 -5.50
CA THR A 37 0.85 23.29 -6.11
C THR A 37 1.16 24.13 -7.35
N THR A 38 0.35 23.98 -8.39
CA THR A 38 0.35 24.80 -9.61
C THR A 38 -1.00 25.54 -9.77
N GLU A 39 -1.20 26.24 -10.87
CA GLU A 39 -2.51 26.85 -11.18
C GLU A 39 -3.59 25.77 -11.41
N THR A 40 -3.23 24.62 -11.95
CA THR A 40 -4.17 23.56 -12.39
C THR A 40 -4.13 22.31 -11.53
N SER A 41 -3.15 22.16 -10.64
CA SER A 41 -2.99 20.94 -9.84
C SER A 41 -2.51 21.20 -8.42
N GLU A 42 -2.85 20.30 -7.52
CA GLU A 42 -2.33 20.18 -6.16
C GLU A 42 -1.80 18.76 -5.97
N ILE A 43 -0.55 18.64 -5.55
CA ILE A 43 0.15 17.38 -5.36
C ILE A 43 0.64 17.34 -3.93
N ASN A 44 0.16 16.36 -3.17
CA ASN A 44 0.60 16.00 -1.82
C ASN A 44 1.12 14.56 -1.88
N ALA A 45 2.43 14.39 -2.03
CA ALA A 45 3.02 13.08 -2.25
C ALA A 45 3.97 12.71 -1.10
N GLN A 46 3.49 11.85 -0.20
CA GLN A 46 4.31 11.24 0.83
C GLN A 46 5.03 10.01 0.27
N GLY A 47 6.30 9.88 0.60
CA GLY A 47 7.06 8.66 0.52
C GLY A 47 7.54 8.25 1.91
N PHE A 48 8.38 7.22 1.99
CA PHE A 48 9.06 6.85 3.22
C PHE A 48 10.49 6.40 2.94
N GLU A 49 11.31 6.49 3.98
CA GLU A 49 12.65 5.92 4.00
C GLU A 49 12.79 4.99 5.21
N ILE A 50 13.50 3.89 5.02
CA ILE A 50 13.87 2.96 6.08
C ILE A 50 15.35 3.08 6.42
N SER A 51 15.69 2.88 7.70
CA SER A 51 17.06 2.86 8.20
C SER A 51 17.16 1.95 9.44
N GLY A 52 18.31 1.93 10.07
CA GLY A 52 18.53 1.17 11.30
C GLY A 52 18.81 -0.33 11.09
N LEU A 53 18.74 -0.84 9.87
CA LEU A 53 18.99 -2.25 9.57
C LEU A 53 20.50 -2.53 9.38
N LYS A 54 20.92 -3.76 9.66
CA LYS A 54 22.29 -4.23 9.40
C LYS A 54 22.62 -4.25 7.89
N ASN A 55 21.62 -4.50 7.04
CA ASN A 55 21.75 -4.49 5.60
C ASN A 55 21.47 -3.09 5.04
N ALA A 56 22.50 -2.24 5.02
CA ALA A 56 22.40 -0.87 4.51
C ALA A 56 22.09 -0.80 2.99
N ASP A 57 22.58 -1.78 2.23
CA ASP A 57 22.30 -1.83 0.78
C ASP A 57 20.81 -2.09 0.53
N PHE A 58 20.17 -2.92 1.33
CA PHE A 58 18.73 -3.14 1.26
C PHE A 58 17.95 -1.87 1.60
N CYS A 59 18.34 -1.13 2.66
CA CYS A 59 17.72 0.16 2.95
C CYS A 59 17.82 1.10 1.73
N THR A 60 19.00 1.20 1.11
CA THR A 60 19.24 2.02 -0.07
C THR A 60 18.36 1.60 -1.25
N GLN A 61 18.21 0.31 -1.49
CA GLN A 61 17.36 -0.24 -2.55
C GLN A 61 15.88 0.12 -2.31
N VAL A 62 15.36 -0.10 -1.09
CA VAL A 62 13.97 0.23 -0.75
C VAL A 62 13.72 1.72 -0.90
N ASN A 63 14.59 2.57 -0.32
CA ASN A 63 14.44 4.02 -0.36
C ASN A 63 14.48 4.55 -1.80
N SER A 64 15.37 4.01 -2.65
CA SER A 64 15.44 4.39 -4.06
C SER A 64 14.20 3.94 -4.84
N ALA A 65 13.67 2.75 -4.57
CA ALA A 65 12.47 2.24 -5.21
C ALA A 65 11.25 3.08 -4.82
N VAL A 66 11.06 3.38 -3.53
CA VAL A 66 9.96 4.23 -3.05
C VAL A 66 10.02 5.61 -3.72
N LYS A 67 11.20 6.25 -3.72
CA LYS A 67 11.37 7.55 -4.38
C LYS A 67 11.02 7.48 -5.87
N SER A 68 11.52 6.47 -6.58
CA SER A 68 11.26 6.28 -8.01
C SER A 68 9.77 6.09 -8.32
N ASP A 69 9.06 5.32 -7.47
CA ASP A 69 7.63 5.07 -7.64
C ASP A 69 6.81 6.35 -7.40
N ILE A 70 7.14 7.14 -6.36
CA ILE A 70 6.51 8.44 -6.10
C ILE A 70 6.77 9.43 -7.25
N ASP A 71 8.02 9.55 -7.71
CA ASP A 71 8.37 10.42 -8.84
C ASP A 71 7.59 9.98 -10.11
N GLY A 72 7.48 8.67 -10.35
CA GLY A 72 6.72 8.11 -11.46
C GLY A 72 5.22 8.39 -11.38
N ALA A 73 4.63 8.29 -10.19
CA ALA A 73 3.22 8.62 -9.96
C ALA A 73 2.95 10.11 -10.22
N ILE A 74 3.83 11.01 -9.78
CA ILE A 74 3.74 12.45 -10.04
C ILE A 74 3.80 12.73 -11.54
N ILE A 75 4.76 12.15 -12.26
CA ILE A 75 4.90 12.34 -13.72
C ILE A 75 3.65 11.84 -14.45
N SER A 76 3.13 10.67 -14.06
CA SER A 76 1.91 10.10 -14.64
C SER A 76 0.71 11.01 -14.40
N PHE A 77 0.56 11.53 -13.18
CA PHE A 77 -0.50 12.47 -12.84
C PHE A 77 -0.38 13.78 -13.63
N GLU A 78 0.83 14.37 -13.75
CA GLU A 78 1.03 15.57 -14.56
C GLU A 78 0.61 15.37 -16.03
N THR A 79 0.82 14.18 -16.57
CA THR A 79 0.35 13.80 -17.91
C THR A 79 -1.17 13.79 -17.98
N MET A 80 -1.85 13.16 -17.01
CA MET A 80 -3.31 13.15 -16.92
C MET A 80 -3.88 14.57 -16.78
N VAL A 81 -3.23 15.45 -16.02
CA VAL A 81 -3.63 16.86 -15.89
C VAL A 81 -3.62 17.55 -17.24
N GLN A 82 -2.55 17.37 -18.05
CA GLN A 82 -2.47 17.98 -19.38
C GLN A 82 -3.61 17.52 -20.30
N ASP A 83 -3.93 16.23 -20.27
CA ASP A 83 -5.00 15.65 -21.09
C ASP A 83 -6.39 16.12 -20.65
N SER A 84 -6.56 16.45 -19.36
CA SER A 84 -7.85 16.83 -18.75
C SER A 84 -8.11 18.34 -18.73
N LEU A 85 -7.19 19.19 -19.16
CA LEU A 85 -7.31 20.66 -19.05
C LEU A 85 -8.58 21.23 -19.72
N GLY A 86 -9.07 20.59 -20.77
CA GLY A 86 -10.30 20.98 -21.47
C GLY A 86 -11.59 20.65 -20.73
N GLU A 87 -11.54 19.76 -19.74
CA GLU A 87 -12.69 19.23 -18.99
C GLU A 87 -12.83 19.85 -17.60
N LEU A 88 -11.80 20.51 -17.11
CA LEU A 88 -11.81 21.15 -15.80
C LEU A 88 -12.77 22.35 -15.79
N ARG A 89 -13.67 22.38 -14.81
CA ARG A 89 -14.48 23.56 -14.53
C ARG A 89 -13.59 24.67 -13.99
N MET A 90 -13.88 25.93 -14.38
CA MET A 90 -13.14 27.09 -13.90
C MET A 90 -13.04 27.08 -12.36
N GLY A 91 -11.80 27.15 -11.86
CA GLY A 91 -11.48 27.21 -10.44
C GLY A 91 -11.25 25.85 -9.76
N ASN A 92 -11.47 24.72 -10.44
CA ASN A 92 -11.12 23.41 -9.91
C ASN A 92 -9.65 23.07 -10.26
N ARG A 93 -8.98 22.36 -9.35
CA ARG A 93 -7.66 21.76 -9.57
C ARG A 93 -7.76 20.26 -9.66
N CYS A 94 -6.86 19.67 -10.42
CA CYS A 94 -6.56 18.25 -10.33
C CYS A 94 -5.82 17.98 -9.01
N ILE A 95 -6.03 16.83 -8.39
CA ILE A 95 -5.45 16.49 -7.09
C ILE A 95 -4.76 15.13 -7.20
N LEU A 96 -3.53 15.06 -6.70
CA LEU A 96 -2.84 13.83 -6.36
C LEU A 96 -2.51 13.86 -4.88
N ASP A 97 -3.10 12.95 -4.11
CA ASP A 97 -2.70 12.68 -2.73
C ASP A 97 -2.10 11.28 -2.64
N ILE A 98 -0.86 11.18 -2.19
CA ILE A 98 -0.20 9.93 -1.86
C ILE A 98 0.08 9.93 -0.36
N THR A 99 -0.45 8.94 0.33
CA THR A 99 -0.27 8.78 1.78
C THR A 99 0.36 7.44 2.11
N GLN A 100 1.05 7.37 3.26
CA GLN A 100 1.70 6.17 3.75
C GLN A 100 1.12 5.79 5.11
N GLU A 101 0.71 4.55 5.29
CA GLU A 101 0.23 4.01 6.55
C GLU A 101 1.07 2.81 6.98
N LEU A 102 1.70 2.90 8.15
CA LEU A 102 2.43 1.78 8.76
C LEU A 102 1.42 0.78 9.34
N LYS A 103 1.39 -0.44 8.80
CA LYS A 103 0.52 -1.54 9.28
C LYS A 103 1.26 -2.50 10.23
N TYR A 104 2.54 -2.73 9.99
CA TYR A 104 3.35 -3.68 10.76
C TYR A 104 4.84 -3.35 10.68
N ASN A 105 5.56 -3.44 11.79
CA ASN A 105 7.01 -3.23 11.84
C ASN A 105 7.62 -3.99 13.04
N GLU A 106 7.51 -5.31 13.03
CA GLU A 106 7.96 -6.19 14.10
C GLU A 106 8.47 -7.52 13.52
N LYS A 107 9.24 -8.29 14.29
CA LYS A 107 9.72 -9.63 13.91
C LYS A 107 10.42 -9.67 12.55
N ASP A 108 11.26 -8.68 12.29
CA ASP A 108 11.94 -8.50 11.00
C ASP A 108 11.00 -8.39 9.79
N LEU A 109 9.77 -7.93 10.00
CA LEU A 109 8.79 -7.72 8.94
C LEU A 109 8.31 -6.28 8.95
N LEU A 110 8.12 -5.74 7.75
CA LEU A 110 7.57 -4.41 7.55
C LEU A 110 6.41 -4.50 6.55
N SER A 111 5.26 -3.92 6.92
CA SER A 111 4.15 -3.64 6.00
C SER A 111 3.79 -2.17 6.04
N ILE A 112 3.82 -1.53 4.88
CA ILE A 112 3.35 -0.17 4.67
C ILE A 112 2.31 -0.20 3.55
N ILE A 113 1.21 0.50 3.75
CA ILE A 113 0.21 0.77 2.74
C ILE A 113 0.47 2.14 2.15
N GLU A 114 0.68 2.20 0.84
CA GLU A 114 0.70 3.43 0.06
C GLU A 114 -0.65 3.59 -0.63
N GLU A 115 -1.41 4.63 -0.28
CA GLU A 115 -2.67 4.94 -0.94
C GLU A 115 -2.49 6.14 -1.88
N HIS A 116 -2.97 6.01 -3.11
CA HIS A 116 -3.06 7.09 -4.08
C HIS A 116 -4.53 7.50 -4.25
N TYR A 117 -4.80 8.79 -4.11
CA TYR A 117 -6.04 9.40 -4.55
C TYR A 117 -5.75 10.34 -5.72
N VAL A 118 -6.46 10.15 -6.82
CA VAL A 118 -6.30 10.94 -8.05
C VAL A 118 -7.65 11.55 -8.43
N TYR A 119 -7.67 12.89 -8.62
CA TYR A 119 -8.80 13.60 -9.19
C TYR A 119 -8.30 14.45 -10.37
N VAL A 120 -8.83 14.19 -11.55
CA VAL A 120 -8.51 14.93 -12.79
C VAL A 120 -9.75 15.54 -13.44
N GLY A 121 -10.81 15.73 -12.65
CA GLY A 121 -12.11 16.22 -13.12
C GLY A 121 -13.22 15.18 -12.95
N GLY A 122 -14.45 15.54 -13.32
CA GLY A 122 -15.61 14.68 -13.17
C GLY A 122 -16.30 14.79 -11.81
N SER A 123 -17.08 13.77 -11.43
CA SER A 123 -17.90 13.76 -10.21
C SER A 123 -17.15 13.38 -8.94
N HIS A 124 -16.11 12.57 -9.05
CA HIS A 124 -15.25 12.11 -7.94
C HIS A 124 -13.88 11.68 -8.46
N GLY A 125 -12.92 11.58 -7.54
CA GLY A 125 -11.60 10.98 -7.82
C GLY A 125 -11.64 9.44 -7.72
N SER A 126 -10.49 8.83 -7.95
CA SER A 126 -10.25 7.40 -7.80
C SER A 126 -9.18 7.14 -6.73
N ARG A 127 -9.27 5.98 -6.07
CA ARG A 127 -8.30 5.51 -5.09
C ARG A 127 -7.73 4.16 -5.50
N ALA A 128 -6.45 3.97 -5.20
CA ALA A 128 -5.78 2.68 -5.32
C ALA A 128 -4.78 2.51 -4.17
N CYS A 129 -4.64 1.28 -3.70
CA CYS A 129 -3.75 0.90 -2.61
C CYS A 129 -2.60 0.04 -3.13
N TYR A 130 -1.38 0.37 -2.75
CA TYR A 130 -0.15 -0.31 -3.15
C TYR A 130 0.61 -0.78 -1.90
N PRO A 131 0.36 -2.01 -1.41
CA PRO A 131 1.06 -2.52 -0.25
C PRO A 131 2.53 -2.78 -0.54
N ARG A 132 3.35 -2.50 0.45
CA ARG A 132 4.78 -2.77 0.44
C ARG A 132 5.13 -3.65 1.64
N ASN A 133 5.35 -4.92 1.38
CA ASN A 133 5.69 -5.92 2.39
C ASN A 133 7.15 -6.34 2.24
N TYR A 134 7.92 -6.31 3.32
CA TYR A 134 9.34 -6.61 3.31
C TYR A 134 9.73 -7.59 4.41
N ASP A 135 10.62 -8.51 4.08
CA ASP A 135 11.41 -9.32 4.99
C ASP A 135 12.72 -8.57 5.27
N LEU A 136 12.80 -7.90 6.41
CA LEU A 136 13.94 -7.05 6.78
C LEU A 136 15.20 -7.87 7.04
N ALA A 137 15.05 -9.08 7.62
CA ALA A 137 16.18 -9.97 7.85
C ALA A 137 16.68 -10.60 6.54
N GLY A 138 15.76 -11.02 5.66
CA GLY A 138 16.07 -11.59 4.36
C GLY A 138 16.47 -10.57 3.29
N GLY A 139 16.22 -9.27 3.54
CA GLY A 139 16.54 -8.19 2.60
C GLY A 139 15.77 -8.31 1.28
N ARG A 140 14.47 -8.58 1.34
CA ARG A 140 13.64 -8.80 0.15
C ARG A 140 12.20 -8.29 0.30
N ARG A 141 11.58 -7.96 -0.82
CA ARG A 141 10.12 -7.75 -0.89
C ARG A 141 9.41 -9.10 -0.77
N ILE A 142 8.21 -9.10 -0.16
CA ILE A 142 7.39 -10.30 0.04
C ILE A 142 6.16 -10.22 -0.85
N TYR A 143 5.87 -11.34 -1.52
CA TYR A 143 4.66 -11.62 -2.28
C TYR A 143 3.92 -12.79 -1.60
N LEU A 144 2.62 -12.97 -1.85
CA LEU A 144 1.86 -14.09 -1.28
C LEU A 144 2.54 -15.44 -1.56
N SER A 145 2.98 -15.69 -2.78
CA SER A 145 3.69 -16.91 -3.17
C SER A 145 5.01 -17.14 -2.41
N ASN A 146 5.60 -16.10 -1.82
CA ASN A 146 6.79 -16.28 -0.97
C ASN A 146 6.43 -16.88 0.40
N LEU A 147 5.24 -16.59 0.92
CA LEU A 147 4.79 -17.03 2.24
C LEU A 147 4.37 -18.49 2.27
N PHE A 148 3.79 -18.97 1.19
CA PHE A 148 3.03 -20.22 1.15
C PHE A 148 3.69 -21.31 0.32
N SER A 149 3.33 -22.55 0.66
CA SER A 149 3.56 -23.73 -0.19
C SER A 149 2.54 -23.77 -1.34
N ASP A 150 2.75 -24.66 -2.32
CA ASP A 150 1.82 -24.86 -3.44
C ASP A 150 0.39 -25.18 -2.94
N GLY A 151 -0.60 -24.76 -3.70
CA GLY A 151 -2.02 -24.95 -3.35
C GLY A 151 -2.57 -23.96 -2.31
N TYR A 152 -1.85 -22.91 -1.97
CA TYR A 152 -2.28 -21.95 -0.96
C TYR A 152 -3.50 -21.13 -1.38
N LYS A 153 -3.68 -20.87 -2.67
CA LYS A 153 -4.83 -20.09 -3.16
C LYS A 153 -6.15 -20.76 -2.84
N GLU A 154 -6.23 -22.07 -2.98
CA GLU A 154 -7.41 -22.86 -2.59
C GLU A 154 -7.70 -22.72 -1.09
N THR A 155 -6.65 -22.74 -0.25
CA THR A 155 -6.81 -22.54 1.21
C THR A 155 -7.31 -21.12 1.51
N LEU A 156 -6.71 -20.11 0.94
CA LEU A 156 -7.10 -18.70 1.16
C LEU A 156 -8.52 -18.44 0.64
N ASN A 157 -8.85 -18.91 -0.57
CA ASN A 157 -10.17 -18.74 -1.16
C ASN A 157 -11.27 -19.44 -0.34
N ARG A 158 -10.98 -20.61 0.25
CA ARG A 158 -11.91 -21.27 1.16
C ARG A 158 -12.16 -20.42 2.42
N ILE A 159 -11.12 -19.88 3.05
CA ILE A 159 -11.24 -19.03 4.25
C ILE A 159 -12.02 -17.75 3.93
N ILE A 160 -11.71 -17.10 2.81
CA ILE A 160 -12.41 -15.92 2.33
C ILE A 160 -13.90 -16.20 2.13
N ALA A 161 -14.24 -17.33 1.49
CA ALA A 161 -15.62 -17.73 1.28
C ALA A 161 -16.36 -18.07 2.60
N GLU A 162 -15.68 -18.65 3.58
CA GLU A 162 -16.24 -18.90 4.91
C GLU A 162 -16.52 -17.60 5.66
N GLN A 163 -15.63 -16.59 5.58
CA GLN A 163 -15.85 -15.27 6.18
C GLN A 163 -16.99 -14.50 5.50
N GLU A 164 -17.08 -14.55 4.15
CA GLU A 164 -18.18 -13.95 3.39
C GLU A 164 -19.54 -14.51 3.83
N GLN A 165 -19.61 -15.84 4.02
CA GLN A 165 -20.84 -16.50 4.46
C GLN A 165 -21.18 -16.25 5.94
N ALA A 166 -20.16 -16.10 6.79
CA ALA A 166 -20.33 -15.89 8.22
C ALA A 166 -20.78 -14.47 8.59
N ASP A 167 -20.36 -13.46 7.80
CA ASP A 167 -20.68 -12.04 8.03
C ASP A 167 -21.31 -11.42 6.78
N THR A 168 -22.55 -11.81 6.52
CA THR A 168 -23.31 -11.33 5.35
C THR A 168 -23.64 -9.83 5.41
N GLU A 169 -23.56 -9.20 6.58
CA GLU A 169 -23.74 -7.75 6.71
C GLU A 169 -22.48 -7.00 6.22
N ARG A 170 -21.30 -7.39 6.70
CA ARG A 170 -20.01 -6.81 6.30
C ARG A 170 -19.76 -6.97 4.81
N TYR A 171 -20.04 -8.14 4.27
CA TYR A 171 -19.81 -8.52 2.86
C TYR A 171 -21.06 -8.39 1.99
N SER A 172 -22.06 -7.64 2.46
CA SER A 172 -23.21 -7.27 1.61
C SER A 172 -22.75 -6.47 0.39
N GLU A 173 -23.54 -6.55 -0.69
CA GLU A 173 -23.36 -5.74 -1.89
C GLU A 173 -22.08 -6.07 -2.70
N LEU A 174 -21.51 -7.25 -2.51
CA LEU A 174 -20.50 -7.76 -3.43
C LEU A 174 -21.22 -8.26 -4.69
N TRP A 175 -20.72 -7.82 -5.86
CA TRP A 175 -21.27 -8.24 -7.16
C TRP A 175 -20.53 -9.43 -7.76
N GLU A 176 -19.32 -9.73 -7.27
CA GLU A 176 -18.53 -10.89 -7.62
C GLU A 176 -18.06 -11.62 -6.35
N ARG A 177 -17.83 -12.92 -6.48
CA ARG A 177 -17.27 -13.72 -5.40
C ARG A 177 -15.79 -13.40 -5.25
N PRO A 178 -15.33 -13.09 -4.03
CA PRO A 178 -13.92 -12.85 -3.79
C PRO A 178 -13.06 -14.08 -4.11
N GLU A 179 -12.06 -13.91 -4.99
CA GLU A 179 -11.13 -14.98 -5.35
C GLU A 179 -9.71 -14.39 -5.54
N ILE A 180 -8.69 -15.10 -5.02
CA ILE A 180 -7.30 -14.69 -5.18
C ILE A 180 -6.79 -15.13 -6.54
N LEU A 181 -6.62 -14.17 -7.42
CA LEU A 181 -6.06 -14.32 -8.75
C LEU A 181 -4.53 -14.07 -8.76
N PRO A 182 -3.82 -14.38 -9.85
CA PRO A 182 -2.38 -14.10 -9.95
C PRO A 182 -1.99 -12.65 -9.72
N GLU A 183 -2.82 -11.69 -10.12
CA GLU A 183 -2.60 -10.25 -9.93
C GLU A 183 -2.65 -9.80 -8.47
N HIS A 184 -3.25 -10.60 -7.55
CA HIS A 184 -3.36 -10.28 -6.13
C HIS A 184 -2.13 -10.64 -5.29
N GLU A 185 -1.02 -11.00 -5.91
CA GLU A 185 0.23 -11.39 -5.20
C GLU A 185 0.76 -10.33 -4.23
N THR A 186 0.38 -9.07 -4.40
CA THR A 186 0.77 -7.97 -3.51
C THR A 186 -0.39 -7.45 -2.65
N ASN A 187 -1.64 -7.85 -2.89
CA ASN A 187 -2.83 -7.29 -2.24
C ASN A 187 -3.02 -7.80 -0.81
N PHE A 188 -2.00 -7.65 0.01
CA PHE A 188 -2.04 -8.03 1.41
C PHE A 188 -1.12 -7.15 2.26
N TYR A 189 -1.34 -7.18 3.57
CA TYR A 189 -0.43 -6.64 4.55
C TYR A 189 -0.43 -7.47 5.83
N PHE A 190 0.65 -7.36 6.61
CA PHE A 190 0.74 -7.96 7.92
C PHE A 190 0.04 -7.09 8.97
N SER A 191 -0.61 -7.73 9.93
CA SER A 191 -1.17 -7.13 11.12
C SER A 191 -0.87 -8.04 12.33
N PRO A 192 -0.90 -7.56 13.56
CA PRO A 192 -0.63 -8.41 14.72
C PRO A 192 -1.49 -9.68 14.74
N GLY A 193 -0.83 -10.85 14.61
CA GLY A 193 -1.47 -12.17 14.64
C GLY A 193 -2.20 -12.61 13.37
N LYS A 194 -2.25 -11.80 12.32
CA LYS A 194 -3.02 -12.09 11.10
C LYS A 194 -2.39 -11.52 9.82
N LEU A 195 -2.73 -12.13 8.71
CA LEU A 195 -2.59 -11.61 7.36
C LEU A 195 -3.89 -10.92 6.96
N VAL A 196 -3.84 -9.75 6.39
CA VAL A 196 -5.01 -9.09 5.80
C VAL A 196 -4.87 -9.11 4.30
N ILE A 197 -5.84 -9.70 3.61
CA ILE A 197 -5.95 -9.70 2.15
C ILE A 197 -7.05 -8.71 1.79
N PHE A 198 -6.83 -7.89 0.77
CA PHE A 198 -7.82 -6.92 0.36
C PHE A 198 -7.98 -6.87 -1.16
N PHE A 199 -9.12 -6.34 -1.57
CA PHE A 199 -9.51 -6.07 -2.94
C PHE A 199 -9.70 -4.58 -3.13
N GLN A 200 -9.32 -4.07 -4.29
CA GLN A 200 -9.37 -2.64 -4.62
C GLN A 200 -10.83 -2.13 -4.73
N PRO A 201 -11.07 -0.80 -4.57
CA PRO A 201 -12.35 -0.23 -4.92
C PRO A 201 -12.73 -0.56 -6.37
N TYR A 202 -14.02 -0.84 -6.60
CA TYR A 202 -14.58 -1.34 -7.87
C TYR A 202 -14.23 -2.78 -8.25
N GLU A 203 -13.38 -3.47 -7.51
CA GLU A 203 -13.04 -4.85 -7.83
C GLU A 203 -14.17 -5.83 -7.48
N LEU A 204 -14.70 -5.71 -6.27
CA LEU A 204 -15.78 -6.58 -5.80
C LEU A 204 -17.08 -5.84 -5.49
N SER A 205 -17.06 -4.51 -5.43
CA SER A 205 -18.23 -3.69 -5.07
C SER A 205 -18.06 -2.26 -5.60
N TYR A 206 -19.10 -1.42 -5.41
CA TYR A 206 -19.06 -0.01 -5.82
C TYR A 206 -18.01 0.81 -5.03
N TYR A 207 -17.57 1.91 -5.60
CA TYR A 207 -16.50 2.75 -5.06
C TYR A 207 -16.67 3.15 -3.59
N ALA A 208 -17.90 3.51 -3.18
CA ALA A 208 -18.15 3.96 -1.82
C ALA A 208 -18.04 2.87 -0.76
N LYS A 209 -18.02 1.56 -1.15
CA LYS A 209 -17.72 0.44 -0.27
C LYS A 209 -16.25 0.48 0.18
N GLY A 210 -15.35 1.09 -0.63
CA GLY A 210 -13.93 1.14 -0.37
C GLY A 210 -13.22 -0.19 -0.62
N TYR A 211 -12.18 -0.46 0.16
CA TYR A 211 -11.46 -1.73 0.12
C TYR A 211 -12.27 -2.83 0.81
N VAL A 212 -12.33 -4.00 0.19
CA VAL A 212 -12.94 -5.19 0.81
C VAL A 212 -11.83 -6.02 1.41
N GLU A 213 -11.80 -6.14 2.74
CA GLU A 213 -10.72 -6.77 3.50
C GLU A 213 -11.15 -8.06 4.17
N PHE A 214 -10.26 -9.06 4.13
CA PHE A 214 -10.40 -10.35 4.80
C PHE A 214 -9.22 -10.53 5.78
N GLU A 215 -9.54 -10.64 7.06
CA GLU A 215 -8.58 -10.82 8.13
C GLU A 215 -8.37 -12.30 8.39
N ILE A 216 -7.18 -12.83 8.09
CA ILE A 216 -6.88 -14.26 8.18
C ILE A 216 -5.87 -14.51 9.31
N PRO A 217 -6.28 -15.09 10.44
CA PRO A 217 -5.36 -15.45 11.52
C PRO A 217 -4.27 -16.40 11.04
N PHE A 218 -3.01 -16.16 11.44
CA PHE A 218 -1.90 -17.05 11.05
C PHE A 218 -2.12 -18.50 11.50
N SER A 219 -2.86 -18.72 12.59
CA SER A 219 -3.23 -20.07 13.06
C SER A 219 -4.04 -20.86 12.03
N GLU A 220 -4.92 -20.21 11.27
CA GLU A 220 -5.78 -20.86 10.27
C GLU A 220 -5.01 -21.24 8.99
N ILE A 221 -3.93 -20.52 8.68
CA ILE A 221 -3.10 -20.75 7.49
C ILE A 221 -1.79 -21.44 7.79
N SER A 222 -1.54 -21.81 9.06
CA SER A 222 -0.28 -22.39 9.53
C SER A 222 0.18 -23.61 8.73
N GLY A 223 -0.76 -24.47 8.30
CA GLY A 223 -0.49 -25.66 7.50
C GLY A 223 -0.05 -25.37 6.06
N SER A 224 -0.40 -24.20 5.52
CA SER A 224 -0.05 -23.77 4.15
C SER A 224 1.19 -22.86 4.10
N LEU A 225 1.62 -22.33 5.26
CA LEU A 225 2.84 -21.52 5.32
C LEU A 225 4.09 -22.39 5.09
N LYS A 226 5.08 -21.84 4.38
CA LYS A 226 6.44 -22.39 4.37
C LYS A 226 7.02 -22.38 5.78
N GLU A 227 7.92 -23.32 6.07
CA GLU A 227 8.46 -23.50 7.43
C GLU A 227 9.13 -22.24 7.99
N GLU A 228 9.86 -21.51 7.15
CA GLU A 228 10.53 -20.26 7.55
C GLU A 228 9.55 -19.19 8.07
N TRP A 229 8.32 -19.15 7.53
CA TRP A 229 7.28 -18.21 7.93
C TRP A 229 6.46 -18.73 9.10
N ARG A 230 6.18 -20.03 9.13
CA ARG A 230 5.45 -20.67 10.22
C ARG A 230 6.15 -20.45 11.56
N SER A 231 7.46 -20.63 11.62
CA SER A 231 8.26 -20.38 12.83
C SER A 231 8.22 -18.91 13.28
N ARG A 232 8.14 -17.96 12.35
CA ARG A 232 8.03 -16.53 12.67
C ARG A 232 6.67 -16.12 13.23
N PHE A 233 5.60 -16.72 12.71
CA PHE A 233 4.23 -16.30 13.06
C PHE A 233 3.64 -17.09 14.23
N ILE A 234 3.99 -18.38 14.39
CA ILE A 234 3.30 -19.33 15.27
C ILE A 234 4.17 -19.84 16.42
N ASP A 235 5.45 -20.15 16.19
CA ASP A 235 6.25 -20.96 17.11
C ASP A 235 6.98 -20.19 18.23
N LYS A 236 6.67 -18.94 18.51
CA LYS A 236 7.11 -18.31 19.76
C LYS A 236 6.11 -18.59 20.89
N LYS A 237 6.05 -19.86 21.37
CA LYS A 237 5.77 -20.08 22.78
C LYS A 237 7.02 -19.66 23.56
N LEU A 238 6.87 -18.55 24.29
CA LEU A 238 7.74 -18.21 25.41
C LEU A 238 7.76 -19.33 26.46
#